data_79dd34feecca7d20f28923625334897d
#
_entry.id   79dd34feecca7d20f28923625334897d
#
_cell.length_a   1.000
_cell.length_b   1.000
_cell.length_c   1.000
_cell.angle_alpha   90.00
_cell.angle_beta   90.00
_cell.angle_gamma   90.00
#
_symmetry.space_group_name_H-M   'P 1'
#
loop_
_entity.id
_entity.type
_entity.pdbx_description
1 polymer ?
#
loop_
_entity_poly.entity_id
_entity_poly.type
_entity_poly.pdbx_seq_one_letter_code
_entity_poly.pdbx_strand_id
1 'polypeptide(L)'
;MSHQYDNDTVEQDLEVILDAVNQGVTLKEIHGISDEQMDGLYSLAYDFYNQGRLDEAEKFFRFLCIYDFYCVDFLMGLAAVYQLKEMHQKAADIYAIAFAQGEADYRPMLYAGQCQLAMGKSGKARQCFKVVLEQADDDALKATAAAYLTALQRHRASAPVNSTSDTSREN
;
A
#
# COMPACT_ATOMS: atom_id res chain seq x y z
N MET A 1 16.08 28.00 -32.99
CA MET A 1 14.86 27.41 -33.60
C MET A 1 13.94 26.99 -32.45
N SER A 2 12.98 27.87 -32.14
CA SER A 2 11.98 27.63 -31.10
C SER A 2 10.93 26.68 -31.67
N HIS A 3 10.83 25.45 -31.14
CA HIS A 3 9.68 24.61 -31.42
C HIS A 3 8.48 25.22 -30.71
N GLN A 4 7.65 25.89 -31.47
CA GLN A 4 6.33 26.30 -31.05
C GLN A 4 5.48 25.03 -31.06
N TYR A 5 5.26 24.44 -29.90
CA TYR A 5 4.28 23.37 -29.73
C TYR A 5 2.91 23.96 -30.03
N ASP A 6 2.23 23.39 -31.00
CA ASP A 6 0.89 23.79 -31.39
C ASP A 6 -0.06 23.40 -30.26
N ASN A 7 -0.69 24.35 -29.57
CA ASN A 7 -1.58 24.10 -28.42
C ASN A 7 -2.73 23.16 -28.80
N ASP A 8 -3.20 23.23 -30.04
CA ASP A 8 -4.30 22.37 -30.51
C ASP A 8 -3.90 20.89 -30.56
N THR A 9 -2.64 20.61 -30.89
CA THR A 9 -2.10 19.23 -30.89
C THR A 9 -1.98 18.68 -29.45
N VAL A 10 -1.52 19.51 -28.50
CA VAL A 10 -1.37 19.13 -27.10
C VAL A 10 -2.72 18.87 -26.44
N GLU A 11 -3.75 19.67 -26.75
CA GLU A 11 -5.11 19.46 -26.23
C GLU A 11 -5.72 18.16 -26.78
N GLN A 12 -5.53 17.87 -28.06
CA GLN A 12 -5.99 16.61 -28.67
C GLN A 12 -5.29 15.38 -28.08
N ASP A 13 -3.98 15.44 -27.89
CA ASP A 13 -3.20 14.35 -27.27
C ASP A 13 -3.65 14.13 -25.82
N LEU A 14 -3.95 15.21 -25.08
CA LEU A 14 -4.44 15.12 -23.72
C LEU A 14 -5.83 14.49 -23.62
N GLU A 15 -6.75 14.83 -24.54
CA GLU A 15 -8.07 14.21 -24.60
C GLU A 15 -7.99 12.71 -24.89
N VAL A 16 -7.12 12.29 -25.82
CA VAL A 16 -6.90 10.86 -26.12
C VAL A 16 -6.34 10.12 -24.91
N ILE A 17 -5.38 10.72 -24.20
CA ILE A 17 -4.81 10.11 -22.99
C ILE A 17 -5.87 10.01 -21.88
N LEU A 18 -6.66 11.06 -21.66
CA LEU A 18 -7.71 11.06 -20.66
C LEU A 18 -8.80 10.02 -20.97
N ASP A 19 -9.17 9.87 -22.25
CA ASP A 19 -10.14 8.87 -22.65
C ASP A 19 -9.59 7.44 -22.46
N ALA A 20 -8.34 7.20 -22.83
CA ALA A 20 -7.65 5.93 -22.57
C ALA A 20 -7.58 5.58 -21.07
N VAL A 21 -7.23 6.55 -20.21
CA VAL A 21 -7.22 6.36 -18.76
C VAL A 21 -8.63 6.07 -18.22
N ASN A 22 -9.66 6.77 -18.72
CA ASN A 22 -11.06 6.51 -18.34
C ASN A 22 -11.54 5.11 -18.77
N GLN A 23 -10.96 4.54 -19.83
CA GLN A 23 -11.21 3.18 -20.29
C GLN A 23 -10.36 2.13 -19.56
N GLY A 24 -9.54 2.54 -18.61
CA GLY A 24 -8.65 1.65 -17.84
C GLY A 24 -7.38 1.23 -18.57
N VAL A 25 -7.03 1.92 -19.68
CA VAL A 25 -5.79 1.67 -20.42
C VAL A 25 -4.59 2.20 -19.60
N THR A 26 -3.57 1.38 -19.50
CA THR A 26 -2.36 1.72 -18.74
C THR A 26 -1.34 2.50 -19.58
N LEU A 27 -0.43 3.23 -18.93
CA LEU A 27 0.67 3.88 -19.65
C LEU A 27 1.59 2.89 -20.36
N LYS A 28 1.73 1.67 -19.83
CA LYS A 28 2.52 0.62 -20.51
C LYS A 28 1.94 0.28 -21.88
N GLU A 29 0.61 0.19 -21.99
CA GLU A 29 -0.08 -0.08 -23.26
C GLU A 29 0.07 1.08 -24.24
N ILE A 30 -0.09 2.32 -23.76
CA ILE A 30 0.09 3.52 -24.57
C ILE A 30 1.53 3.61 -25.14
N HIS A 31 2.54 3.23 -24.35
CA HIS A 31 3.94 3.29 -24.77
C HIS A 31 4.45 1.97 -25.41
N GLY A 32 3.59 0.96 -25.54
CA GLY A 32 3.95 -0.32 -26.13
C GLY A 32 4.98 -1.11 -25.32
N ILE A 33 5.00 -0.93 -23.99
CA ILE A 33 5.87 -1.70 -23.09
C ILE A 33 5.22 -3.07 -22.86
N SER A 34 5.96 -4.15 -23.17
CA SER A 34 5.45 -5.50 -23.01
C SER A 34 5.41 -5.93 -21.53
N ASP A 35 4.55 -6.90 -21.23
CA ASP A 35 4.49 -7.50 -19.88
C ASP A 35 5.84 -8.12 -19.49
N GLU A 36 6.56 -8.75 -20.42
CA GLU A 36 7.90 -9.31 -20.18
C GLU A 36 8.91 -8.22 -19.76
N GLN A 37 8.82 -7.03 -20.35
CA GLN A 37 9.68 -5.90 -19.95
C GLN A 37 9.31 -5.39 -18.55
N MET A 38 8.02 -5.33 -18.22
CA MET A 38 7.54 -4.96 -16.88
C MET A 38 7.98 -5.99 -15.83
N ASP A 39 7.89 -7.29 -16.14
CA ASP A 39 8.35 -8.39 -15.28
C ASP A 39 9.86 -8.33 -15.04
N GLY A 40 10.64 -8.00 -16.07
CA GLY A 40 12.08 -7.78 -15.92
C GLY A 40 12.41 -6.63 -14.98
N LEU A 41 11.71 -5.51 -15.09
CA LEU A 41 11.86 -4.37 -14.18
C LEU A 41 11.37 -4.69 -12.75
N TYR A 42 10.30 -5.46 -12.62
CA TYR A 42 9.82 -5.94 -11.32
C TYR A 42 10.85 -6.83 -10.63
N SER A 43 11.44 -7.79 -11.36
CA SER A 43 12.48 -8.67 -10.83
C SER A 43 13.69 -7.85 -10.34
N LEU A 44 14.11 -6.85 -11.12
CA LEU A 44 15.20 -5.95 -10.73
C LEU A 44 14.87 -5.11 -9.49
N ALA A 45 13.62 -4.58 -9.40
CA ALA A 45 13.14 -3.86 -8.24
C ALA A 45 13.18 -4.74 -6.97
N TYR A 46 12.77 -6.00 -7.13
CA TYR A 46 12.77 -6.97 -6.05
C TYR A 46 14.18 -7.37 -5.61
N ASP A 47 15.13 -7.48 -6.54
CA ASP A 47 16.54 -7.71 -6.23
C ASP A 47 17.13 -6.56 -5.40
N PHE A 48 16.86 -5.31 -5.76
CA PHE A 48 17.28 -4.17 -4.96
C PHE A 48 16.65 -4.17 -3.56
N TYR A 49 15.36 -4.52 -3.47
CA TYR A 49 14.68 -4.67 -2.19
C TYR A 49 15.36 -5.72 -1.29
N ASN A 50 15.66 -6.90 -1.82
CA ASN A 50 16.31 -7.98 -1.09
C ASN A 50 17.75 -7.65 -0.67
N GLN A 51 18.45 -6.81 -1.43
CA GLN A 51 19.78 -6.30 -1.10
C GLN A 51 19.76 -5.14 -0.09
N GLY A 52 18.58 -4.68 0.34
CA GLY A 52 18.43 -3.51 1.22
C GLY A 52 18.69 -2.18 0.53
N ARG A 53 18.80 -2.16 -0.80
CA ARG A 53 18.98 -0.96 -1.62
C ARG A 53 17.62 -0.29 -1.86
N LEU A 54 17.06 0.24 -0.76
CA LEU A 54 15.66 0.68 -0.74
C LEU A 54 15.38 1.91 -1.61
N ASP A 55 16.36 2.79 -1.81
CA ASP A 55 16.20 3.97 -2.67
C ASP A 55 16.10 3.60 -4.15
N GLU A 56 16.88 2.60 -4.58
CA GLU A 56 16.79 2.07 -5.94
C GLU A 56 15.49 1.27 -6.12
N ALA A 57 15.16 0.39 -5.18
CA ALA A 57 13.90 -0.36 -5.21
C ALA A 57 12.69 0.60 -5.30
N GLU A 58 12.68 1.69 -4.53
CA GLU A 58 11.61 2.70 -4.59
C GLU A 58 11.46 3.28 -6.00
N LYS A 59 12.56 3.66 -6.65
CA LYS A 59 12.52 4.25 -8.00
C LYS A 59 11.89 3.30 -9.01
N PHE A 60 12.30 2.02 -8.97
CA PHE A 60 11.77 1.01 -9.90
C PHE A 60 10.31 0.66 -9.60
N PHE A 61 9.93 0.45 -8.34
CA PHE A 61 8.53 0.19 -8.00
C PHE A 61 7.62 1.40 -8.30
N ARG A 62 8.10 2.62 -8.10
CA ARG A 62 7.35 3.82 -8.51
C ARG A 62 7.14 3.89 -10.01
N PHE A 63 8.18 3.59 -10.79
CA PHE A 63 8.07 3.50 -12.25
C PHE A 63 7.00 2.47 -12.63
N LEU A 64 7.08 1.26 -12.10
CA LEU A 64 6.11 0.19 -12.36
C LEU A 64 4.68 0.61 -12.05
N CYS A 65 4.45 1.23 -10.88
CA CYS A 65 3.14 1.73 -10.49
C CYS A 65 2.62 2.89 -11.37
N ILE A 66 3.51 3.71 -11.96
CA ILE A 66 3.12 4.78 -12.90
C ILE A 66 2.68 4.16 -14.23
N TYR A 67 3.40 3.16 -14.70
CA TYR A 67 3.11 2.53 -16.00
C TYR A 67 1.96 1.55 -15.95
N ASP A 68 1.78 0.85 -14.82
CA ASP A 68 0.64 -0.02 -14.57
C ASP A 68 0.16 0.11 -13.12
N PHE A 69 -0.74 1.05 -12.91
CA PHE A 69 -1.31 1.35 -11.60
C PHE A 69 -2.25 0.23 -11.09
N TYR A 70 -2.76 -0.61 -11.98
CA TYR A 70 -3.70 -1.67 -11.62
C TYR A 70 -3.02 -2.97 -11.17
N CYS A 71 -1.71 -3.08 -11.35
CA CYS A 71 -0.97 -4.25 -10.89
C CYS A 71 -0.77 -4.22 -9.37
N VAL A 72 -1.49 -5.08 -8.65
CA VAL A 72 -1.45 -5.16 -7.18
C VAL A 72 -0.04 -5.48 -6.67
N ASP A 73 0.72 -6.34 -7.37
CA ASP A 73 2.06 -6.71 -6.93
C ASP A 73 3.06 -5.53 -7.01
N PHE A 74 2.88 -4.60 -7.95
CA PHE A 74 3.71 -3.40 -8.01
C PHE A 74 3.42 -2.45 -6.84
N LEU A 75 2.14 -2.28 -6.50
CA LEU A 75 1.72 -1.51 -5.32
C LEU A 75 2.22 -2.15 -4.03
N MET A 76 2.11 -3.48 -3.91
CA MET A 76 2.62 -4.24 -2.78
C MET A 76 4.14 -4.05 -2.60
N GLY A 77 4.91 -4.13 -3.70
CA GLY A 77 6.35 -3.89 -3.68
C GLY A 77 6.70 -2.48 -3.22
N LEU A 78 6.03 -1.46 -3.76
CA LEU A 78 6.26 -0.06 -3.35
C LEU A 78 5.91 0.16 -1.88
N ALA A 79 4.79 -0.39 -1.41
CA ALA A 79 4.37 -0.29 -0.02
C ALA A 79 5.36 -0.98 0.93
N ALA A 80 5.88 -2.16 0.55
CA ALA A 80 6.89 -2.87 1.32
C ALA A 80 8.20 -2.09 1.45
N VAL A 81 8.64 -1.43 0.37
CA VAL A 81 9.80 -0.52 0.40
C VAL A 81 9.56 0.62 1.39
N TYR A 82 8.39 1.29 1.33
CA TYR A 82 8.07 2.37 2.27
C TYR A 82 7.97 1.87 3.71
N GLN A 83 7.48 0.65 3.94
CA GLN A 83 7.43 0.05 5.27
C GLN A 83 8.85 -0.16 5.84
N LEU A 84 9.80 -0.69 5.05
CA LEU A 84 11.20 -0.84 5.46
C LEU A 84 11.93 0.48 5.65
N LYS A 85 11.54 1.54 4.93
CA LYS A 85 12.03 2.91 5.12
C LYS A 85 11.36 3.62 6.31
N GLU A 86 10.56 2.92 7.11
CA GLU A 86 9.78 3.44 8.25
C GLU A 86 8.76 4.54 7.88
N MET A 87 8.46 4.67 6.59
CA MET A 87 7.46 5.62 6.07
C MET A 87 6.05 5.00 6.20
N HIS A 88 5.68 4.58 7.41
CA HIS A 88 4.52 3.72 7.69
C HIS A 88 3.20 4.29 7.22
N GLN A 89 3.01 5.63 7.22
CA GLN A 89 1.77 6.22 6.71
C GLN A 89 1.66 6.03 5.20
N LYS A 90 2.73 6.31 4.44
CA LYS A 90 2.75 6.10 2.99
C LYS A 90 2.55 4.62 2.62
N ALA A 91 3.21 3.72 3.37
CA ALA A 91 3.02 2.29 3.18
C ALA A 91 1.57 1.87 3.39
N ALA A 92 0.93 2.31 4.49
CA ALA A 92 -0.46 2.00 4.79
C ALA A 92 -1.44 2.53 3.73
N ASP A 93 -1.18 3.73 3.19
CA ASP A 93 -2.02 4.32 2.15
C ASP A 93 -1.93 3.53 0.84
N ILE A 94 -0.73 3.08 0.45
CA ILE A 94 -0.54 2.25 -0.76
C ILE A 94 -1.10 0.84 -0.56
N TYR A 95 -0.93 0.23 0.61
CA TYR A 95 -1.58 -1.05 0.92
C TYR A 95 -3.11 -0.94 0.86
N ALA A 96 -3.70 0.19 1.27
CA ALA A 96 -5.14 0.40 1.14
C ALA A 96 -5.59 0.46 -0.33
N ILE A 97 -4.79 1.09 -1.21
CA ILE A 97 -5.04 1.10 -2.66
C ILE A 97 -4.91 -0.33 -3.22
N ALA A 98 -3.85 -1.05 -2.88
CA ALA A 98 -3.63 -2.42 -3.32
C ALA A 98 -4.81 -3.34 -2.90
N PHE A 99 -5.32 -3.18 -1.67
CA PHE A 99 -6.48 -3.91 -1.19
C PHE A 99 -7.75 -3.59 -1.99
N ALA A 100 -7.96 -2.32 -2.34
CA ALA A 100 -9.14 -1.90 -3.11
C ALA A 100 -9.14 -2.42 -4.56
N GLN A 101 -7.95 -2.71 -5.11
CA GLN A 101 -7.79 -3.23 -6.48
C GLN A 101 -7.69 -4.76 -6.53
N GLY A 102 -7.22 -5.40 -5.45
CA GLY A 102 -7.03 -6.85 -5.38
C GLY A 102 -8.32 -7.56 -5.02
N GLU A 103 -8.88 -8.33 -5.97
CA GLU A 103 -10.04 -9.17 -5.70
C GLU A 103 -9.67 -10.28 -4.70
N ALA A 104 -10.23 -10.19 -3.47
CA ALA A 104 -10.02 -11.16 -2.39
C ALA A 104 -8.57 -11.37 -1.92
N ASP A 105 -7.64 -10.46 -2.24
CA ASP A 105 -6.30 -10.46 -1.67
C ASP A 105 -6.26 -9.66 -0.36
N TYR A 106 -6.15 -10.37 0.76
CA TYR A 106 -6.11 -9.75 2.09
C TYR A 106 -4.69 -9.51 2.62
N ARG A 107 -3.62 -9.85 1.86
CA ARG A 107 -2.23 -9.54 2.23
C ARG A 107 -2.02 -8.04 2.46
N PRO A 108 -2.51 -7.13 1.58
CA PRO A 108 -2.35 -5.69 1.81
C PRO A 108 -2.98 -5.21 3.11
N MET A 109 -4.14 -5.78 3.49
CA MET A 109 -4.83 -5.41 4.74
C MET A 109 -4.02 -5.85 5.98
N LEU A 110 -3.38 -7.02 5.94
CA LEU A 110 -2.49 -7.48 7.01
C LEU A 110 -1.31 -6.50 7.19
N TYR A 111 -0.63 -6.14 6.10
CA TYR A 111 0.53 -5.24 6.14
C TYR A 111 0.15 -3.80 6.51
N ALA A 112 -1.01 -3.31 6.05
CA ALA A 112 -1.56 -2.04 6.51
C ALA A 112 -1.76 -2.05 8.04
N GLY A 113 -2.29 -3.14 8.59
CA GLY A 113 -2.42 -3.34 10.04
C GLY A 113 -1.08 -3.26 10.79
N GLN A 114 -0.03 -3.86 10.25
CA GLN A 114 1.33 -3.75 10.80
C GLN A 114 1.84 -2.31 10.79
N CYS A 115 1.65 -1.58 9.69
CA CYS A 115 2.00 -0.16 9.60
C CYS A 115 1.23 0.69 10.62
N GLN A 116 -0.08 0.41 10.82
CA GLN A 116 -0.87 1.10 11.83
C GLN A 116 -0.36 0.82 13.25
N LEU A 117 0.12 -0.41 13.53
CA LEU A 117 0.77 -0.74 14.79
C LEU A 117 2.07 0.04 15.01
N ALA A 118 2.94 0.07 14.00
CA ALA A 118 4.19 0.81 14.04
C ALA A 118 3.97 2.30 14.33
N MET A 119 2.85 2.87 13.87
CA MET A 119 2.43 4.23 14.17
C MET A 119 1.71 4.40 15.53
N GLY A 120 1.60 3.35 16.34
CA GLY A 120 0.87 3.38 17.62
C GLY A 120 -0.66 3.42 17.49
N LYS A 121 -1.21 3.29 16.27
CA LYS A 121 -2.65 3.37 15.98
C LYS A 121 -3.35 2.02 16.20
N SER A 122 -3.30 1.48 17.42
CA SER A 122 -3.78 0.13 17.77
C SER A 122 -5.24 -0.12 17.41
N GLY A 123 -6.10 0.91 17.43
CA GLY A 123 -7.51 0.80 17.03
C GLY A 123 -7.66 0.47 15.54
N LYS A 124 -6.94 1.20 14.67
CA LYS A 124 -6.94 0.96 13.21
C LYS A 124 -6.29 -0.38 12.87
N ALA A 125 -5.17 -0.71 13.52
CA ALA A 125 -4.52 -2.00 13.33
C ALA A 125 -5.46 -3.17 13.65
N ARG A 126 -6.21 -3.08 14.75
CA ARG A 126 -7.22 -4.08 15.14
C ARG A 126 -8.31 -4.25 14.07
N GLN A 127 -8.77 -3.17 13.47
CA GLN A 127 -9.77 -3.24 12.38
C GLN A 127 -9.21 -3.99 11.17
N CYS A 128 -7.97 -3.67 10.74
CA CYS A 128 -7.31 -4.36 9.64
C CYS A 128 -7.19 -5.87 9.91
N PHE A 129 -6.68 -6.26 11.07
CA PHE A 129 -6.52 -7.69 11.40
C PHE A 129 -7.84 -8.45 11.55
N LYS A 130 -8.92 -7.79 12.01
CA LYS A 130 -10.26 -8.38 12.04
C LYS A 130 -10.78 -8.68 10.64
N VAL A 131 -10.64 -7.75 9.71
CA VAL A 131 -11.04 -7.96 8.31
C VAL A 131 -10.32 -9.18 7.72
N VAL A 132 -9.00 -9.30 7.94
CA VAL A 132 -8.23 -10.46 7.48
C VAL A 132 -8.74 -11.76 8.12
N LEU A 133 -8.96 -11.77 9.44
CA LEU A 133 -9.42 -12.97 10.15
C LEU A 133 -10.80 -13.44 9.71
N GLU A 134 -11.70 -12.49 9.40
CA GLU A 134 -13.10 -12.77 9.09
C GLU A 134 -13.33 -13.11 7.62
N GLN A 135 -12.52 -12.56 6.72
CA GLN A 135 -12.83 -12.58 5.28
C GLN A 135 -11.78 -13.27 4.40
N ALA A 136 -10.51 -13.38 4.85
CA ALA A 136 -9.51 -14.06 4.04
C ALA A 136 -9.80 -15.57 3.95
N ASP A 137 -9.43 -16.20 2.84
CA ASP A 137 -9.51 -17.66 2.69
C ASP A 137 -8.22 -18.37 3.12
N ASP A 138 -7.09 -17.65 3.17
CA ASP A 138 -5.77 -18.16 3.53
C ASP A 138 -5.64 -18.36 5.05
N ASP A 139 -5.54 -19.61 5.49
CA ASP A 139 -5.40 -19.98 6.89
C ASP A 139 -4.12 -19.45 7.56
N ALA A 140 -3.01 -19.35 6.81
CA ALA A 140 -1.76 -18.79 7.35
C ALA A 140 -1.89 -17.30 7.60
N LEU A 141 -2.58 -16.59 6.69
CA LEU A 141 -2.88 -15.16 6.83
C LEU A 141 -3.80 -14.92 8.03
N LYS A 142 -4.85 -15.73 8.19
CA LYS A 142 -5.76 -15.70 9.36
C LYS A 142 -5.02 -15.94 10.67
N ALA A 143 -4.16 -16.97 10.71
CA ALA A 143 -3.38 -17.29 11.90
C ALA A 143 -2.48 -16.11 12.31
N THR A 144 -1.85 -15.45 11.33
CA THR A 144 -1.03 -14.27 11.57
C THR A 144 -1.87 -13.12 12.13
N ALA A 145 -3.02 -12.81 11.53
CA ALA A 145 -3.93 -11.78 12.02
C ALA A 145 -4.45 -12.07 13.44
N ALA A 146 -4.80 -13.34 13.73
CA ALA A 146 -5.21 -13.77 15.07
C ALA A 146 -4.11 -13.57 16.13
N ALA A 147 -2.85 -13.85 15.77
CA ALA A 147 -1.70 -13.61 16.65
C ALA A 147 -1.56 -12.13 17.01
N TYR A 148 -1.67 -11.23 16.02
CA TYR A 148 -1.65 -9.78 16.27
C TYR A 148 -2.83 -9.32 17.15
N LEU A 149 -4.03 -9.81 16.90
CA LEU A 149 -5.21 -9.49 17.72
C LEU A 149 -5.03 -9.95 19.19
N THR A 150 -4.48 -11.14 19.38
CA THR A 150 -4.19 -11.67 20.73
C THR A 150 -3.15 -10.82 21.45
N ALA A 151 -2.08 -10.41 20.77
CA ALA A 151 -1.06 -9.53 21.34
C ALA A 151 -1.64 -8.17 21.73
N LEU A 152 -2.50 -7.58 20.88
CA LEU A 152 -3.19 -6.31 21.16
C LEU A 152 -4.16 -6.41 22.35
N GLN A 153 -4.79 -7.56 22.57
CA GLN A 153 -5.67 -7.79 23.73
C GLN A 153 -4.86 -7.86 25.03
N ARG A 154 -3.75 -8.61 25.04
CA ARG A 154 -2.86 -8.73 26.21
C ARG A 154 -2.30 -7.37 26.61
N HIS A 155 -1.84 -6.58 25.65
CA HIS A 155 -1.30 -5.24 25.93
C HIS A 155 -2.35 -4.31 26.53
N ARG A 156 -3.62 -4.41 26.10
CA ARG A 156 -4.72 -3.63 26.68
C ARG A 156 -5.05 -4.06 28.12
N ALA A 157 -4.99 -5.35 28.40
CA ALA A 157 -5.27 -5.88 29.76
C ALA A 157 -4.16 -5.53 30.76
N SER A 158 -2.92 -5.35 30.31
CA SER A 158 -1.78 -4.98 31.15
C SER A 158 -1.60 -3.47 31.33
N ALA A 159 -2.35 -2.63 30.60
CA ALA A 159 -2.31 -1.19 30.79
C ALA A 159 -2.99 -0.81 32.13
N PRO A 160 -2.34 -0.03 33.05
CA PRO A 160 -2.95 0.38 34.30
C PRO A 160 -4.21 1.20 34.00
N VAL A 161 -5.33 0.81 34.61
CA VAL A 161 -6.56 1.60 34.63
C VAL A 161 -6.28 2.83 35.48
N ASN A 162 -5.94 3.96 34.84
CA ASN A 162 -5.94 5.25 35.55
C ASN A 162 -7.39 5.54 35.92
N SER A 163 -7.75 5.16 37.14
CA SER A 163 -8.97 5.61 37.80
C SER A 163 -8.80 7.11 38.05
N THR A 164 -9.37 7.94 37.19
CA THR A 164 -9.71 9.31 37.56
C THR A 164 -10.75 9.23 38.67
N SER A 165 -10.28 9.21 39.90
CA SER A 165 -11.10 9.49 41.07
C SER A 165 -11.43 10.98 41.03
N ASP A 166 -12.57 11.31 40.45
CA ASP A 166 -13.25 12.57 40.65
C ASP A 166 -13.68 12.66 42.13
N THR A 167 -12.84 13.27 42.92
CA THR A 167 -13.20 13.67 44.28
C THR A 167 -13.83 15.05 44.19
N SER A 168 -15.13 15.04 43.91
CA SER A 168 -16.02 16.13 44.34
C SER A 168 -15.83 16.33 45.84
N ARG A 169 -15.24 17.42 46.27
CA ARG A 169 -15.38 17.96 47.62
C ARG A 169 -16.15 19.27 47.49
N GLU A 170 -17.42 19.15 47.84
CA GLU A 170 -18.19 20.24 48.37
C GLU A 170 -17.47 20.85 49.58
N ASN A 171 -17.33 22.17 49.57
CA ASN A 171 -17.59 23.07 50.71
C ASN A 171 -17.64 24.51 50.22
#